data_1799659297aa627e3bce45547687255e
#
_entry.id   1799659297aa627e3bce45547687255e
#
_cell.length_a   1.000
_cell.length_b   1.000
_cell.length_c   1.000
_cell.angle_alpha   90.00
_cell.angle_beta   90.00
_cell.angle_gamma   90.00
#
_symmetry.space_group_name_H-M   'P 1'
#
loop_
_entity.id
_entity.type
_entity.pdbx_description
1 polymer ?
#
loop_
_entity_poly.entity_id
_entity_poly.type
_entity_poly.pdbx_seq_one_letter_code
_entity_poly.pdbx_strand_id
1 'polypeptide(L)'
;MVATVPPTAASATPPATPNRAVRMLGRFQLLRLLGKSAQTMLWLAQDSEGDVEVMLAMPRARPADPDALGAWLARVGRTSRLRHPKLAHVLHVGEHERWPYAIYERGTFVTWSEKLTARGLPGPELTQWSVQVLQGLAFAHEAGSAHRDLQPYSLLVDDAGNVKLLGLEIVDAQTFAQSFIAVQADADSQQAAMDERRMQRQSAEIDVLAFGLVMHQVLAGTLPLEEEDVAKVVGRLPPFGHEMVRLPWTVPRPVAEPLRAIVNRATDRQERQRYRSARTFERALEGWAQASSDQDAGPITLLLGRMRSVGLLPAMPGGADRAARLALLETGHTHELSRVVLQDFALAFEMVRMVNFAQSQAGNSGSGAVLAIHRAIAMVGLDGVRQAALSLRPWPGPLNAEAANALNELMLRVKRSGKLAQTLQPAGYDQEVVYLITALQNLGWLVVQYHFPDEAAQIRRLMQPVASQKPDEPDEQGMTAEGASFAVLGIDIDALGSAVMHHWGLDDGVQHMVRRAPPTGPIHTPTSDVDMLRLVASCANDVLDAVALPPRQAVPAVQRVAQRYGRALNITLKDIQDALQPPPAKPERVDA
;
A
#
# COMPACT_ATOMS: atom_id res chain seq x y z
N MET A 1 63.26 -62.55 -7.04
CA MET A 1 62.99 -61.20 -7.63
C MET A 1 62.56 -60.29 -6.50
N VAL A 2 63.47 -59.40 -6.08
CA VAL A 2 63.29 -58.52 -4.96
C VAL A 2 62.61 -57.22 -5.50
N ALA A 3 61.47 -56.88 -4.98
CA ALA A 3 60.78 -55.61 -5.31
C ALA A 3 61.29 -54.52 -4.38
N THR A 4 61.87 -53.51 -4.96
CA THR A 4 62.38 -52.30 -4.30
C THR A 4 61.21 -51.35 -4.03
N VAL A 5 61.07 -50.90 -2.76
CA VAL A 5 60.17 -49.88 -2.25
C VAL A 5 60.83 -48.50 -2.52
N PRO A 6 60.08 -47.50 -3.10
CA PRO A 6 60.61 -46.15 -3.25
C PRO A 6 60.53 -45.36 -1.90
N PRO A 7 61.39 -44.36 -1.66
CA PRO A 7 61.47 -43.65 -0.40
C PRO A 7 60.31 -42.65 -0.23
N THR A 8 59.91 -42.55 1.03
CA THR A 8 58.87 -41.62 1.56
C THR A 8 59.24 -40.18 1.28
N ALA A 9 58.35 -39.45 0.63
CA ALA A 9 58.49 -38.01 0.40
C ALA A 9 58.34 -37.21 1.72
N ALA A 10 59.31 -36.32 1.94
CA ALA A 10 59.34 -35.43 3.08
C ALA A 10 58.13 -34.53 3.14
N SER A 11 57.52 -34.48 4.31
CA SER A 11 56.43 -33.58 4.68
C SER A 11 56.85 -32.11 4.47
N ALA A 12 56.28 -31.45 3.48
CA ALA A 12 56.43 -30.00 3.27
C ALA A 12 55.57 -29.27 4.32
N THR A 13 56.20 -28.50 5.17
CA THR A 13 55.58 -27.54 6.09
C THR A 13 54.74 -26.57 5.29
N PRO A 14 53.44 -26.31 5.64
CA PRO A 14 52.64 -25.34 4.92
C PRO A 14 53.26 -23.93 5.09
N PRO A 15 53.23 -23.08 4.05
CA PRO A 15 53.79 -21.73 4.14
C PRO A 15 53.06 -20.94 5.20
N ALA A 16 53.84 -20.29 6.10
CA ALA A 16 53.33 -19.40 7.13
C ALA A 16 52.49 -18.30 6.48
N THR A 17 51.24 -18.20 6.89
CA THR A 17 50.33 -17.11 6.52
C THR A 17 51.03 -15.78 6.83
N PRO A 18 51.02 -14.79 5.91
CA PRO A 18 51.66 -13.49 6.18
C PRO A 18 51.00 -12.87 7.41
N ASN A 19 51.82 -12.48 8.35
CA ASN A 19 51.45 -11.80 9.58
C ASN A 19 50.68 -10.52 9.22
N ARG A 20 49.35 -10.59 9.20
CA ARG A 20 48.51 -9.44 8.91
C ARG A 20 48.65 -8.49 10.08
N ALA A 21 49.27 -7.36 9.87
CA ALA A 21 49.44 -6.33 10.89
C ALA A 21 48.11 -6.11 11.61
N VAL A 22 48.05 -6.39 12.89
CA VAL A 22 46.87 -6.22 13.72
C VAL A 22 46.50 -4.74 13.73
N ARG A 23 45.33 -4.40 13.20
CA ARG A 23 44.86 -3.02 13.21
C ARG A 23 44.19 -2.72 14.52
N MET A 24 44.73 -1.75 15.26
CA MET A 24 44.18 -1.31 16.54
C MET A 24 43.53 0.07 16.39
N LEU A 25 42.44 0.30 17.09
CA LEU A 25 41.85 1.62 17.35
C LEU A 25 41.70 1.76 18.88
N GLY A 26 42.70 2.38 19.54
CA GLY A 26 42.74 2.35 20.99
C GLY A 26 42.83 0.92 21.52
N ARG A 27 41.91 0.54 22.41
CA ARG A 27 41.80 -0.80 22.97
C ARG A 27 41.09 -1.81 22.04
N PHE A 28 40.50 -1.36 20.90
CA PHE A 28 39.74 -2.22 20.00
C PHE A 28 40.62 -2.77 18.89
N GLN A 29 40.72 -4.09 18.82
CA GLN A 29 41.35 -4.80 17.72
C GLN A 29 40.33 -4.93 16.57
N LEU A 30 40.60 -4.29 15.44
CA LEU A 30 39.73 -4.38 14.26
C LEU A 30 39.93 -5.72 13.55
N LEU A 31 38.93 -6.61 13.67
CA LEU A 31 38.97 -7.96 13.12
C LEU A 31 38.58 -8.00 11.64
N ARG A 32 37.43 -7.44 11.33
CA ARG A 32 36.84 -7.49 9.97
C ARG A 32 35.99 -6.26 9.69
N LEU A 33 36.11 -5.72 8.47
CA LEU A 33 35.20 -4.70 7.97
C LEU A 33 33.87 -5.36 7.61
N LEU A 34 32.78 -4.98 8.28
CA LEU A 34 31.42 -5.48 8.03
C LEU A 34 30.74 -4.75 6.88
N GLY A 35 31.08 -3.46 6.69
CA GLY A 35 30.59 -2.66 5.59
C GLY A 35 31.16 -1.25 5.59
N LYS A 36 31.05 -0.59 4.46
CA LYS A 36 31.47 0.80 4.25
C LYS A 36 30.62 1.48 3.19
N SER A 37 30.39 2.77 3.37
CA SER A 37 29.81 3.67 2.37
C SER A 37 30.78 4.81 2.04
N ALA A 38 30.32 5.83 1.35
CA ALA A 38 31.06 7.08 1.21
C ALA A 38 31.19 7.83 2.55
N GLN A 39 30.27 7.62 3.49
CA GLN A 39 30.15 8.40 4.72
C GLN A 39 30.60 7.65 5.97
N THR A 40 30.35 6.34 6.07
CA THR A 40 30.58 5.56 7.29
C THR A 40 31.32 4.24 7.04
N MET A 41 31.84 3.67 8.12
CA MET A 41 32.40 2.32 8.17
C MET A 41 31.91 1.60 9.41
N LEU A 42 31.62 0.30 9.27
CA LEU A 42 31.29 -0.59 10.38
C LEU A 42 32.31 -1.72 10.45
N TRP A 43 32.93 -1.89 11.61
CA TRP A 43 33.92 -2.92 11.90
C TRP A 43 33.40 -3.91 12.94
N LEU A 44 33.71 -5.17 12.75
CA LEU A 44 33.75 -6.14 13.81
C LEU A 44 35.08 -5.94 14.54
N ALA A 45 35.04 -5.75 15.84
CA ALA A 45 36.21 -5.52 16.67
C ALA A 45 36.18 -6.36 17.96
N GLN A 46 37.36 -6.70 18.48
CA GLN A 46 37.53 -7.31 19.80
C GLN A 46 37.88 -6.21 20.79
N ASP A 47 37.14 -6.08 21.89
CA ASP A 47 37.50 -5.23 23.02
C ASP A 47 38.50 -5.97 23.89
N SER A 48 39.74 -5.46 23.99
CA SER A 48 40.80 -6.11 24.73
C SER A 48 40.61 -6.08 26.25
N GLU A 49 39.74 -5.21 26.80
CA GLU A 49 39.44 -5.18 28.24
C GLU A 49 38.41 -6.24 28.64
N GLY A 50 37.41 -6.51 27.79
CA GLY A 50 36.32 -7.44 28.09
C GLY A 50 36.43 -8.78 27.38
N ASP A 51 37.37 -8.95 26.47
CA ASP A 51 37.51 -10.09 25.57
C ASP A 51 36.18 -10.46 24.84
N VAL A 52 35.43 -9.43 24.44
CA VAL A 52 34.13 -9.57 23.76
C VAL A 52 34.16 -8.94 22.38
N GLU A 53 33.45 -9.57 21.44
CA GLU A 53 33.24 -9.00 20.13
C GLU A 53 32.19 -7.87 20.19
N VAL A 54 32.53 -6.74 19.56
CA VAL A 54 31.69 -5.54 19.47
C VAL A 54 31.60 -5.05 18.03
N MET A 55 30.59 -4.26 17.73
CA MET A 55 30.50 -3.54 16.47
C MET A 55 30.93 -2.10 16.66
N LEU A 56 31.90 -1.65 15.87
CA LEU A 56 32.48 -0.32 15.93
C LEU A 56 32.09 0.44 14.67
N ALA A 57 31.23 1.46 14.81
CA ALA A 57 30.82 2.36 13.76
C ALA A 57 31.56 3.70 13.85
N MET A 58 32.01 4.21 12.70
CA MET A 58 32.76 5.44 12.62
C MET A 58 32.55 6.15 11.27
N PRO A 59 32.78 7.48 11.21
CA PRO A 59 32.74 8.20 9.94
C PRO A 59 33.90 7.77 9.03
N ARG A 60 33.72 7.92 7.73
CA ARG A 60 34.74 7.59 6.72
C ARG A 60 35.92 8.54 6.70
N ALA A 61 35.69 9.78 7.08
CA ALA A 61 36.71 10.83 7.18
C ALA A 61 36.81 11.35 8.61
N ARG A 62 38.02 11.79 8.98
CA ARG A 62 38.20 12.49 10.28
C ARG A 62 37.45 13.82 10.25
N PRO A 63 36.82 14.24 11.36
CA PRO A 63 36.35 15.61 11.51
C PRO A 63 37.46 16.63 11.24
N ALA A 64 37.11 17.73 10.54
CA ALA A 64 38.09 18.71 10.05
C ALA A 64 38.86 19.37 11.19
N ASP A 65 38.18 19.69 12.29
CA ASP A 65 38.69 20.41 13.44
C ASP A 65 38.17 19.84 14.78
N PRO A 66 38.66 20.32 15.93
CA PRO A 66 38.18 19.86 17.24
C PRO A 66 36.70 20.18 17.50
N ASP A 67 36.15 21.27 16.94
CA ASP A 67 34.77 21.66 17.17
C ASP A 67 33.84 20.70 16.41
N ALA A 68 34.16 20.33 15.19
CA ALA A 68 33.45 19.30 14.43
C ALA A 68 33.51 17.94 15.14
N LEU A 69 34.63 17.58 15.75
CA LEU A 69 34.78 16.38 16.57
C LEU A 69 33.88 16.44 17.81
N GLY A 70 33.91 17.56 18.54
CA GLY A 70 33.05 17.77 19.72
C GLY A 70 31.57 17.73 19.37
N ALA A 71 31.17 18.34 18.24
CA ALA A 71 29.81 18.30 17.73
C ALA A 71 29.37 16.88 17.37
N TRP A 72 30.25 16.07 16.75
CA TRP A 72 29.97 14.66 16.46
C TRP A 72 29.73 13.85 17.73
N LEU A 73 30.66 13.94 18.72
CA LEU A 73 30.55 13.24 20.00
C LEU A 73 29.28 13.61 20.77
N ALA A 74 28.92 14.90 20.78
CA ALA A 74 27.73 15.40 21.45
C ALA A 74 26.44 14.88 20.73
N ARG A 75 26.43 14.85 19.41
CA ARG A 75 25.30 14.40 18.59
C ARG A 75 25.06 12.90 18.78
N VAL A 76 26.06 12.07 18.54
CA VAL A 76 25.96 10.60 18.72
C VAL A 76 25.74 10.24 20.19
N GLY A 77 26.32 11.00 21.13
CA GLY A 77 26.04 10.87 22.54
C GLY A 77 24.60 11.17 22.94
N ARG A 78 23.91 12.06 22.25
CA ARG A 78 22.43 12.27 22.45
C ARG A 78 21.65 11.08 21.97
N THR A 79 21.92 10.56 20.76
CA THR A 79 21.19 9.41 20.21
C THR A 79 21.47 8.12 21.00
N SER A 80 22.62 8.00 21.64
CA SER A 80 22.96 6.86 22.53
C SER A 80 22.00 6.71 23.72
N ARG A 81 21.23 7.76 24.06
CA ARG A 81 20.20 7.75 25.11
C ARG A 81 18.85 7.24 24.65
N LEU A 82 18.63 7.13 23.33
CA LEU A 82 17.39 6.57 22.80
C LEU A 82 17.30 5.09 23.18
N ARG A 83 16.16 4.70 23.73
CA ARG A 83 15.89 3.31 24.15
C ARG A 83 14.67 2.81 23.42
N HIS A 84 14.90 1.87 22.52
CA HIS A 84 13.84 1.18 21.80
C HIS A 84 14.28 -0.25 21.47
N PRO A 85 13.40 -1.27 21.55
CA PRO A 85 13.77 -2.67 21.30
C PRO A 85 14.39 -2.92 19.91
N LYS A 86 14.06 -2.05 18.93
CA LYS A 86 14.53 -2.16 17.55
C LYS A 86 15.70 -1.22 17.23
N LEU A 87 16.29 -0.58 18.24
CA LEU A 87 17.55 0.17 18.11
C LEU A 87 18.67 -0.59 18.81
N ALA A 88 19.83 -0.66 18.16
CA ALA A 88 21.02 -1.23 18.78
C ALA A 88 21.49 -0.32 19.92
N HIS A 89 21.79 -0.94 21.06
CA HIS A 89 22.28 -0.20 22.22
C HIS A 89 23.71 0.26 22.00
N VAL A 90 23.95 1.56 22.18
CA VAL A 90 25.29 2.13 22.18
C VAL A 90 25.93 1.88 23.55
N LEU A 91 27.01 1.11 23.56
CA LEU A 91 27.79 0.80 24.79
C LEU A 91 28.72 1.95 25.15
N HIS A 92 29.34 2.57 24.15
CA HIS A 92 30.31 3.63 24.34
C HIS A 92 30.40 4.54 23.14
N VAL A 93 30.60 5.84 23.37
CA VAL A 93 30.92 6.83 22.33
C VAL A 93 32.25 7.46 22.75
N GLY A 94 33.23 7.45 21.86
CA GLY A 94 34.58 7.93 22.20
C GLY A 94 35.37 8.37 20.97
N GLU A 95 36.63 8.71 21.21
CA GLU A 95 37.58 9.04 20.15
C GLU A 95 38.94 8.39 20.38
N HIS A 96 39.68 8.15 19.32
CA HIS A 96 41.08 7.76 19.36
C HIS A 96 41.82 8.43 18.20
N GLU A 97 42.88 9.16 18.49
CA GLU A 97 43.65 9.92 17.49
C GLU A 97 42.77 10.81 16.57
N ARG A 98 41.79 11.49 17.17
CA ARG A 98 40.76 12.29 16.45
C ARG A 98 39.83 11.50 15.54
N TRP A 99 39.80 10.17 15.63
CA TRP A 99 38.79 9.34 15.02
C TRP A 99 37.65 9.10 16.04
N PRO A 100 36.46 9.69 15.82
CA PRO A 100 35.32 9.39 16.66
C PRO A 100 34.75 8.03 16.31
N TYR A 101 34.19 7.32 17.28
CA TYR A 101 33.56 6.03 17.10
C TYR A 101 32.41 5.82 18.08
N ALA A 102 31.48 4.94 17.70
CA ALA A 102 30.43 4.43 18.56
C ALA A 102 30.51 2.91 18.62
N ILE A 103 30.42 2.35 19.80
CA ILE A 103 30.47 0.91 20.06
C ILE A 103 29.09 0.40 20.33
N TYR A 104 28.73 -0.69 19.67
CA TYR A 104 27.46 -1.39 19.80
C TYR A 104 27.71 -2.84 20.23
N GLU A 105 26.80 -3.37 21.04
CA GLU A 105 26.79 -4.79 21.38
C GLU A 105 26.56 -5.64 20.12
N ARG A 106 27.40 -6.64 19.90
CA ARG A 106 27.18 -7.61 18.83
C ARG A 106 26.23 -8.72 19.28
N GLY A 107 26.50 -9.38 20.42
CA GLY A 107 25.73 -10.54 20.86
C GLY A 107 25.63 -11.61 19.77
N THR A 108 24.40 -12.12 19.53
CA THR A 108 24.09 -13.09 18.47
C THR A 108 23.72 -12.44 17.13
N PHE A 109 23.77 -11.11 17.04
CA PHE A 109 23.38 -10.38 15.84
C PHE A 109 24.44 -10.42 14.75
N VAL A 110 23.97 -10.59 13.50
CA VAL A 110 24.76 -10.41 12.29
C VAL A 110 24.15 -9.31 11.44
N THR A 111 24.94 -8.70 10.56
CA THR A 111 24.42 -7.67 9.64
C THR A 111 23.59 -8.31 8.52
N TRP A 112 22.64 -7.55 7.96
CA TRP A 112 21.92 -8.01 6.76
C TRP A 112 22.90 -8.27 5.60
N SER A 113 23.98 -7.49 5.49
CA SER A 113 25.03 -7.75 4.49
C SER A 113 25.65 -9.14 4.60
N GLU A 114 25.77 -9.68 5.82
CA GLU A 114 26.28 -11.05 6.05
C GLU A 114 25.24 -12.13 5.69
N LYS A 115 23.94 -11.82 5.71
CA LYS A 115 22.84 -12.73 5.31
C LYS A 115 22.50 -12.63 3.82
N LEU A 116 22.91 -11.55 3.12
CA LEU A 116 22.62 -11.35 1.72
C LEU A 116 23.28 -12.41 0.83
N THR A 117 22.49 -12.98 -0.05
CA THR A 117 22.94 -13.91 -1.09
C THR A 117 22.39 -13.48 -2.45
N ALA A 118 23.00 -13.93 -3.53
CA ALA A 118 22.48 -13.69 -4.89
C ALA A 118 21.07 -14.28 -5.13
N ARG A 119 20.57 -15.12 -4.21
CA ARG A 119 19.21 -15.68 -4.27
C ARG A 119 18.16 -14.77 -3.61
N GLY A 120 18.58 -13.68 -2.95
CA GLY A 120 17.68 -12.85 -2.17
C GLY A 120 17.06 -13.57 -0.97
N LEU A 121 16.20 -12.86 -0.22
CA LEU A 121 15.41 -13.43 0.89
C LEU A 121 13.96 -13.69 0.46
N PRO A 122 13.24 -14.62 1.13
CA PRO A 122 11.81 -14.77 0.96
C PRO A 122 11.04 -13.50 1.36
N GLY A 123 10.02 -13.13 0.58
CA GLY A 123 9.21 -11.93 0.85
C GLY A 123 8.61 -11.86 2.27
N PRO A 124 7.99 -12.94 2.80
CA PRO A 124 7.45 -12.94 4.17
C PRO A 124 8.52 -12.70 5.25
N GLU A 125 9.67 -13.37 5.14
CA GLU A 125 10.78 -13.21 6.09
C GLU A 125 11.33 -11.77 6.08
N LEU A 126 11.61 -11.24 4.87
CA LEU A 126 12.04 -9.85 4.72
C LEU A 126 11.03 -8.88 5.29
N THR A 127 9.73 -9.11 5.09
CA THR A 127 8.69 -8.21 5.61
C THR A 127 8.67 -8.18 7.12
N GLN A 128 8.79 -9.32 7.80
CA GLN A 128 8.88 -9.38 9.26
C GLN A 128 10.07 -8.59 9.79
N TRP A 129 11.22 -8.67 9.12
CA TRP A 129 12.40 -7.87 9.48
C TRP A 129 12.20 -6.39 9.20
N SER A 130 11.60 -6.08 8.05
CA SER A 130 11.38 -4.69 7.60
C SER A 130 10.43 -3.92 8.49
N VAL A 131 9.36 -4.53 8.98
CA VAL A 131 8.45 -3.92 9.96
C VAL A 131 9.23 -3.49 11.20
N GLN A 132 10.11 -4.34 11.72
CA GLN A 132 10.92 -4.03 12.90
C GLN A 132 11.92 -2.88 12.65
N VAL A 133 12.56 -2.83 11.47
CA VAL A 133 13.42 -1.69 11.09
C VAL A 133 12.62 -0.40 11.07
N LEU A 134 11.44 -0.42 10.44
CA LEU A 134 10.58 0.77 10.33
C LEU A 134 10.05 1.24 11.69
N GLN A 135 9.80 0.34 12.65
CA GLN A 135 9.48 0.68 14.03
C GLN A 135 10.63 1.45 14.70
N GLY A 136 11.86 0.97 14.54
CA GLY A 136 13.06 1.65 15.04
C GLY A 136 13.28 3.02 14.37
N LEU A 137 13.15 3.09 13.05
CA LEU A 137 13.27 4.35 12.29
C LEU A 137 12.17 5.35 12.68
N ALA A 138 10.91 4.90 12.78
CA ALA A 138 9.81 5.77 13.15
C ALA A 138 10.04 6.39 14.54
N PHE A 139 10.46 5.58 15.51
CA PHE A 139 10.80 6.07 16.85
C PHE A 139 11.95 7.08 16.82
N ALA A 140 13.01 6.82 16.05
CA ALA A 140 14.13 7.75 15.92
C ALA A 140 13.70 9.07 15.26
N HIS A 141 12.91 9.01 14.18
CA HIS A 141 12.40 10.20 13.48
C HIS A 141 11.49 11.05 14.37
N GLU A 142 10.60 10.40 15.15
CA GLU A 142 9.73 11.08 16.12
C GLU A 142 10.53 11.73 17.27
N ALA A 143 11.67 11.11 17.66
CA ALA A 143 12.61 11.68 18.64
C ALA A 143 13.53 12.76 18.05
N GLY A 144 13.36 13.12 16.80
CA GLY A 144 14.16 14.14 16.14
C GLY A 144 15.52 13.69 15.62
N SER A 145 15.73 12.40 15.42
CA SER A 145 16.98 11.83 14.92
C SER A 145 16.77 11.11 13.60
N ALA A 146 17.75 11.15 12.69
CA ALA A 146 17.73 10.44 11.41
C ALA A 146 19.01 9.59 11.26
N HIS A 147 18.95 8.59 10.37
CA HIS A 147 20.12 7.73 10.13
C HIS A 147 21.11 8.37 9.14
N ARG A 148 20.60 8.90 8.04
CA ARG A 148 21.32 9.60 6.95
C ARG A 148 22.32 8.78 6.13
N ASP A 149 22.58 7.54 6.52
CA ASP A 149 23.43 6.61 5.76
C ASP A 149 22.98 5.16 5.99
N LEU A 150 21.70 4.91 5.72
CA LEU A 150 21.12 3.60 5.92
C LEU A 150 21.62 2.63 4.84
N GLN A 151 22.29 1.58 5.29
CA GLN A 151 22.97 0.58 4.48
C GLN A 151 22.59 -0.83 4.98
N PRO A 152 22.70 -1.89 4.17
CA PRO A 152 22.44 -3.26 4.66
C PRO A 152 23.30 -3.67 5.88
N TYR A 153 24.50 -3.14 6.03
CA TYR A 153 25.35 -3.42 7.19
C TYR A 153 24.94 -2.67 8.46
N SER A 154 24.10 -1.63 8.37
CA SER A 154 23.55 -0.93 9.55
C SER A 154 22.31 -1.61 10.13
N LEU A 155 21.84 -2.67 9.49
CA LEU A 155 20.68 -3.47 9.90
C LEU A 155 21.17 -4.81 10.43
N LEU A 156 20.76 -5.14 11.65
CA LEU A 156 21.16 -6.34 12.37
C LEU A 156 20.00 -7.31 12.48
N VAL A 157 20.28 -8.60 12.45
CA VAL A 157 19.31 -9.66 12.69
C VAL A 157 19.94 -10.80 13.46
N ASP A 158 19.20 -11.38 14.42
CA ASP A 158 19.56 -12.62 15.09
C ASP A 158 18.89 -13.85 14.47
N ASP A 159 19.22 -15.03 14.95
CA ASP A 159 18.65 -16.28 14.44
C ASP A 159 17.15 -16.45 14.79
N ALA A 160 16.64 -15.71 15.76
CA ALA A 160 15.20 -15.67 16.08
C ALA A 160 14.41 -14.67 15.22
N GLY A 161 15.09 -13.93 14.31
CA GLY A 161 14.47 -12.92 13.45
C GLY A 161 14.21 -11.59 14.16
N ASN A 162 14.81 -11.34 15.32
CA ASN A 162 14.78 -10.02 15.94
C ASN A 162 15.72 -9.09 15.19
N VAL A 163 15.27 -7.85 14.96
CA VAL A 163 16.02 -6.86 14.19
C VAL A 163 16.37 -5.66 15.05
N LYS A 164 17.57 -5.12 14.83
CA LYS A 164 18.01 -3.85 15.43
C LYS A 164 18.66 -2.96 14.35
N LEU A 165 18.40 -1.66 14.45
CA LEU A 165 19.05 -0.62 13.65
C LEU A 165 20.19 -0.01 14.43
N LEU A 166 21.38 0.12 13.83
CA LEU A 166 22.55 0.80 14.39
C LEU A 166 23.00 1.98 13.52
N GLY A 167 23.72 2.91 14.10
CA GLY A 167 24.42 3.96 13.34
C GLY A 167 23.68 5.28 13.21
N LEU A 168 22.66 5.53 14.04
CA LEU A 168 21.95 6.81 14.04
C LEU A 168 22.90 8.00 14.26
N GLU A 169 22.72 9.07 13.45
CA GLU A 169 23.43 10.35 13.56
C GLU A 169 24.96 10.28 13.40
N ILE A 170 25.53 9.19 12.90
CA ILE A 170 26.97 9.13 12.57
C ILE A 170 27.32 10.16 11.49
N VAL A 171 26.44 10.33 10.50
CA VAL A 171 26.52 11.39 9.48
C VAL A 171 25.76 12.62 9.99
N ASP A 172 26.41 13.78 9.97
CA ASP A 172 25.74 15.02 10.37
C ASP A 172 24.83 15.57 9.25
N ALA A 173 23.87 16.44 9.65
CA ALA A 173 22.91 17.00 8.73
C ALA A 173 23.53 17.92 7.65
N GLN A 174 24.64 18.59 7.96
CA GLN A 174 25.32 19.49 7.02
C GLN A 174 26.11 18.68 5.99
N THR A 175 26.90 17.70 6.41
CA THR A 175 27.60 16.77 5.51
C THR A 175 26.60 16.05 4.60
N PHE A 176 25.46 15.61 5.17
CA PHE A 176 24.39 15.00 4.42
C PHE A 176 23.78 15.98 3.39
N ALA A 177 23.45 17.20 3.82
CA ALA A 177 22.90 18.23 2.93
C ALA A 177 23.86 18.59 1.78
N GLN A 178 25.16 18.72 2.07
CA GLN A 178 26.19 18.98 1.06
C GLN A 178 26.30 17.87 0.00
N SER A 179 25.98 16.63 0.37
CA SER A 179 25.98 15.50 -0.56
C SER A 179 24.83 15.54 -1.56
N PHE A 180 23.71 16.22 -1.23
CA PHE A 180 22.47 16.19 -1.99
C PHE A 180 21.89 17.57 -2.33
N ILE A 181 22.23 18.65 -1.58
CA ILE A 181 21.60 19.96 -1.70
C ILE A 181 22.66 21.06 -1.71
N ALA A 182 22.66 21.91 -2.73
CA ALA A 182 23.38 23.18 -2.69
C ALA A 182 22.59 24.15 -1.78
N VAL A 183 22.94 24.25 -0.51
CA VAL A 183 22.27 25.16 0.45
C VAL A 183 23.04 26.46 0.57
N GLN A 184 22.38 27.58 0.25
CA GLN A 184 22.77 28.90 0.70
C GLN A 184 22.08 29.15 2.05
N ALA A 185 22.87 29.35 3.10
CA ALA A 185 22.35 29.66 4.44
C ALA A 185 22.50 31.18 4.69
N ASP A 186 21.37 31.87 4.80
CA ASP A 186 21.25 33.19 5.43
C ASP A 186 20.46 33.01 6.72
N ALA A 187 21.02 33.51 7.85
CA ALA A 187 20.59 33.10 9.18
C ALA A 187 19.85 34.22 9.92
N ASP A 188 18.53 34.11 9.97
CA ASP A 188 17.71 34.65 11.05
C ASP A 188 17.33 33.51 12.02
N SER A 189 17.35 33.73 13.35
CA SER A 189 17.25 32.64 14.33
C SER A 189 15.90 31.87 14.32
N GLN A 190 14.80 32.50 13.90
CA GLN A 190 13.52 31.80 13.66
C GLN A 190 13.56 30.99 12.36
N GLN A 191 14.23 31.49 11.34
CA GLN A 191 14.44 30.82 10.07
C GLN A 191 15.33 29.58 10.28
N ALA A 192 16.38 29.68 11.10
CA ALA A 192 17.26 28.55 11.42
C ALA A 192 16.51 27.37 12.09
N ALA A 193 15.58 27.63 13.01
CA ALA A 193 14.77 26.58 13.64
C ALA A 193 13.76 25.95 12.66
N MET A 194 13.24 26.71 11.71
CA MET A 194 12.37 26.19 10.65
C MET A 194 13.16 25.35 9.65
N ASP A 195 14.36 25.80 9.31
CA ASP A 195 15.26 25.11 8.36
C ASP A 195 15.79 23.79 8.98
N GLU A 196 16.08 23.76 10.29
CA GLU A 196 16.45 22.54 11.00
C GLU A 196 15.32 21.49 10.96
N ARG A 197 14.07 21.91 11.23
CA ARG A 197 12.90 21.02 11.13
C ARG A 197 12.67 20.54 9.71
N ARG A 198 12.92 21.36 8.71
CA ARG A 198 12.81 21.01 7.29
C ARG A 198 13.87 19.99 6.92
N MET A 199 15.14 20.23 7.28
CA MET A 199 16.25 19.29 7.03
C MET A 199 16.01 17.95 7.74
N GLN A 200 15.45 17.97 8.95
CA GLN A 200 15.12 16.75 9.69
C GLN A 200 14.04 15.93 8.97
N ARG A 201 12.95 16.57 8.49
CA ARG A 201 11.91 15.87 7.71
C ARG A 201 12.49 15.29 6.43
N GLN A 202 13.30 16.06 5.72
CA GLN A 202 13.95 15.61 4.50
C GLN A 202 14.90 14.44 4.76
N SER A 203 15.68 14.48 5.84
CA SER A 203 16.53 13.36 6.24
C SER A 203 15.70 12.10 6.53
N ALA A 204 14.55 12.23 7.21
CA ALA A 204 13.65 11.13 7.48
C ALA A 204 13.03 10.53 6.19
N GLU A 205 12.64 11.37 5.23
CA GLU A 205 12.12 10.93 3.93
C GLU A 205 13.19 10.19 3.11
N ILE A 206 14.45 10.63 3.20
CA ILE A 206 15.59 9.96 2.54
C ILE A 206 15.91 8.62 3.22
N ASP A 207 15.86 8.53 4.54
CA ASP A 207 16.01 7.24 5.24
C ASP A 207 14.96 6.22 4.78
N VAL A 208 13.71 6.67 4.57
CA VAL A 208 12.62 5.82 4.06
C VAL A 208 12.89 5.37 2.63
N LEU A 209 13.36 6.26 1.75
CA LEU A 209 13.78 5.91 0.39
C LEU A 209 14.96 4.92 0.40
N ALA A 210 15.99 5.20 1.21
CA ALA A 210 17.16 4.32 1.35
C ALA A 210 16.75 2.92 1.83
N PHE A 211 15.81 2.84 2.77
CA PHE A 211 15.28 1.56 3.21
C PHE A 211 14.51 0.83 2.10
N GLY A 212 13.74 1.53 1.28
CA GLY A 212 13.10 0.96 0.08
C GLY A 212 14.12 0.35 -0.89
N LEU A 213 15.27 1.00 -1.09
CA LEU A 213 16.38 0.49 -1.90
C LEU A 213 17.04 -0.75 -1.29
N VAL A 214 17.21 -0.79 0.05
CA VAL A 214 17.71 -1.98 0.75
C VAL A 214 16.72 -3.14 0.57
N MET A 215 15.42 -2.92 0.72
CA MET A 215 14.42 -3.96 0.47
C MET A 215 14.46 -4.47 -0.98
N HIS A 216 14.60 -3.55 -1.95
CA HIS A 216 14.78 -3.91 -3.36
C HIS A 216 15.98 -4.84 -3.53
N GLN A 217 17.16 -4.45 -3.01
CA GLN A 217 18.39 -5.24 -3.09
C GLN A 217 18.22 -6.64 -2.50
N VAL A 218 17.59 -6.72 -1.33
CA VAL A 218 17.39 -7.98 -0.61
C VAL A 218 16.42 -8.92 -1.34
N LEU A 219 15.37 -8.40 -1.98
CA LEU A 219 14.43 -9.20 -2.77
C LEU A 219 14.99 -9.60 -4.13
N ALA A 220 15.69 -8.67 -4.80
CA ALA A 220 16.25 -8.92 -6.11
C ALA A 220 17.49 -9.82 -6.07
N GLY A 221 18.22 -9.85 -4.95
CA GLY A 221 19.53 -10.50 -4.83
C GLY A 221 20.62 -9.79 -5.64
N THR A 222 20.34 -8.59 -6.17
CA THR A 222 21.25 -7.78 -7.00
C THR A 222 21.28 -6.33 -6.53
N LEU A 223 22.38 -5.65 -6.79
CA LEU A 223 22.56 -4.26 -6.41
C LEU A 223 21.66 -3.33 -7.24
N PRO A 224 20.93 -2.40 -6.63
CA PRO A 224 20.21 -1.38 -7.36
C PRO A 224 21.20 -0.47 -8.13
N LEU A 225 20.95 -0.27 -9.43
CA LEU A 225 21.81 0.51 -10.33
C LEU A 225 23.30 0.08 -10.32
N GLU A 226 23.58 -1.20 -10.00
CA GLU A 226 24.94 -1.77 -9.93
C GLU A 226 25.88 -1.03 -8.94
N GLU A 227 25.32 -0.35 -7.93
CA GLU A 227 26.07 0.41 -6.92
C GLU A 227 25.86 -0.20 -5.53
N GLU A 228 26.97 -0.43 -4.82
CA GLU A 228 26.95 -1.00 -3.47
C GLU A 228 26.48 -0.01 -2.39
N ASP A 229 26.80 1.27 -2.60
CA ASP A 229 26.50 2.33 -1.64
C ASP A 229 25.08 2.90 -1.89
N VAL A 230 24.17 2.58 -0.98
CA VAL A 230 22.75 3.02 -1.07
C VAL A 230 22.66 4.55 -1.12
N ALA A 231 23.52 5.29 -0.42
CA ALA A 231 23.49 6.75 -0.45
C ALA A 231 23.82 7.31 -1.84
N LYS A 232 24.73 6.68 -2.58
CA LYS A 232 25.00 7.05 -3.97
C LYS A 232 23.83 6.72 -4.89
N VAL A 233 23.15 5.59 -4.68
CA VAL A 233 21.92 5.26 -5.42
C VAL A 233 20.84 6.33 -5.16
N VAL A 234 20.64 6.73 -3.91
CA VAL A 234 19.71 7.83 -3.55
C VAL A 234 20.04 9.10 -4.33
N GLY A 235 21.32 9.47 -4.44
CA GLY A 235 21.76 10.66 -5.21
C GLY A 235 21.51 10.59 -6.72
N ARG A 236 21.22 9.39 -7.27
CA ARG A 236 20.89 9.17 -8.69
C ARG A 236 19.38 9.16 -8.96
N LEU A 237 18.56 9.07 -7.90
CA LEU A 237 17.09 9.09 -7.99
C LEU A 237 16.54 10.52 -7.80
N PRO A 238 15.34 10.83 -8.33
CA PRO A 238 14.67 12.10 -8.04
C PRO A 238 14.52 12.35 -6.51
N PRO A 239 14.67 13.58 -6.05
CA PRO A 239 14.88 14.83 -6.80
C PRO A 239 16.32 15.09 -7.22
N PHE A 240 17.29 14.31 -6.75
CA PHE A 240 18.72 14.55 -6.92
C PHE A 240 19.25 14.10 -8.28
N GLY A 241 18.62 13.10 -8.89
CA GLY A 241 18.96 12.54 -10.20
C GLY A 241 17.72 12.19 -11.00
N HIS A 242 17.91 11.40 -12.07
CA HIS A 242 16.84 11.06 -13.02
C HIS A 242 16.63 9.56 -13.19
N GLU A 243 17.42 8.74 -12.51
CA GLU A 243 17.35 7.30 -12.64
C GLU A 243 16.16 6.72 -11.85
N MET A 244 15.79 5.49 -12.18
CA MET A 244 14.65 4.82 -11.60
C MET A 244 15.03 3.41 -11.17
N VAL A 245 14.59 3.03 -9.98
CA VAL A 245 14.75 1.67 -9.45
C VAL A 245 13.37 1.05 -9.32
N ARG A 246 13.17 -0.08 -9.99
CA ARG A 246 11.97 -0.91 -9.85
C ARG A 246 12.36 -2.36 -9.67
N LEU A 247 11.65 -3.06 -8.80
CA LEU A 247 11.88 -4.48 -8.57
C LEU A 247 11.57 -5.28 -9.86
N PRO A 248 12.55 -6.00 -10.44
CA PRO A 248 12.34 -6.76 -11.66
C PRO A 248 11.24 -7.82 -11.50
N TRP A 249 10.55 -8.15 -12.58
CA TRP A 249 9.57 -9.25 -12.59
C TRP A 249 10.26 -10.61 -12.38
N THR A 250 11.42 -10.80 -13.00
CA THR A 250 12.24 -11.98 -12.86
C THR A 250 13.23 -11.80 -11.72
N VAL A 251 12.89 -12.28 -10.55
CA VAL A 251 13.76 -12.33 -9.36
C VAL A 251 13.98 -13.78 -8.96
N PRO A 252 15.10 -14.11 -8.29
CA PRO A 252 15.43 -15.49 -7.95
C PRO A 252 14.38 -16.22 -7.11
N ARG A 253 13.63 -15.47 -6.30
CA ARG A 253 12.49 -15.96 -5.52
C ARG A 253 11.23 -15.17 -5.90
N PRO A 254 10.09 -15.84 -6.16
CA PRO A 254 8.86 -15.15 -6.50
C PRO A 254 8.46 -14.14 -5.41
N VAL A 255 8.16 -12.92 -5.82
CA VAL A 255 7.67 -11.87 -4.93
C VAL A 255 6.19 -11.63 -5.25
N ALA A 256 5.33 -11.74 -4.24
CA ALA A 256 3.91 -11.48 -4.37
C ALA A 256 3.67 -10.05 -4.89
N GLU A 257 2.68 -9.89 -5.80
CA GLU A 257 2.40 -8.62 -6.46
C GLU A 257 2.14 -7.45 -5.47
N PRO A 258 1.39 -7.65 -4.36
CA PRO A 258 1.20 -6.59 -3.38
C PRO A 258 2.51 -6.14 -2.71
N LEU A 259 3.39 -7.08 -2.36
CA LEU A 259 4.69 -6.74 -1.79
C LEU A 259 5.57 -5.99 -2.80
N ARG A 260 5.53 -6.40 -4.07
CA ARG A 260 6.20 -5.71 -5.18
C ARG A 260 5.72 -4.27 -5.31
N ALA A 261 4.39 -4.04 -5.26
CA ALA A 261 3.80 -2.71 -5.32
C ALA A 261 4.25 -1.83 -4.15
N ILE A 262 4.32 -2.39 -2.94
CA ILE A 262 4.78 -1.69 -1.73
C ILE A 262 6.25 -1.26 -1.89
N VAL A 263 7.13 -2.15 -2.33
CA VAL A 263 8.56 -1.85 -2.50
C VAL A 263 8.78 -0.85 -3.65
N ASN A 264 8.10 -1.02 -4.78
CA ASN A 264 8.17 -0.09 -5.91
C ASN A 264 7.65 1.31 -5.55
N ARG A 265 6.64 1.40 -4.66
CA ARG A 265 6.18 2.69 -4.13
C ARG A 265 7.24 3.38 -3.28
N ALA A 266 7.98 2.64 -2.45
CA ALA A 266 9.04 3.23 -1.63
C ALA A 266 10.14 3.91 -2.48
N THR A 267 10.38 3.40 -3.71
CA THR A 267 11.39 3.90 -4.65
C THR A 267 10.78 4.60 -5.86
N ASP A 268 9.51 5.04 -5.79
CA ASP A 268 8.81 5.63 -6.92
C ASP A 268 9.53 6.87 -7.46
N ARG A 269 9.44 7.08 -8.78
CA ARG A 269 10.02 8.25 -9.45
C ARG A 269 9.46 9.55 -8.90
N GLN A 270 8.16 9.57 -8.63
CA GLN A 270 7.47 10.73 -8.08
C GLN A 270 7.59 10.73 -6.54
N GLU A 271 8.35 11.66 -5.98
CA GLU A 271 8.56 11.77 -4.52
C GLU A 271 7.27 11.77 -3.71
N ARG A 272 6.24 12.47 -4.18
CA ARG A 272 4.96 12.57 -3.49
C ARG A 272 4.19 11.25 -3.42
N GLN A 273 4.50 10.27 -4.30
CA GLN A 273 3.93 8.93 -4.27
C GLN A 273 4.65 8.03 -3.28
N ARG A 274 5.89 8.36 -2.90
CA ARG A 274 6.67 7.62 -1.92
C ARG A 274 6.04 7.67 -0.54
N TYR A 275 6.48 6.80 0.33
CA TYR A 275 6.16 6.89 1.76
C TYR A 275 6.89 8.09 2.36
N ARG A 276 6.14 9.00 3.00
CA ARG A 276 6.71 10.19 3.65
C ARG A 276 7.20 9.96 5.06
N SER A 277 6.87 8.81 5.64
CA SER A 277 7.30 8.44 6.99
C SER A 277 7.48 6.95 7.11
N ALA A 278 8.36 6.54 8.04
CA ALA A 278 8.56 5.14 8.38
C ALA A 278 7.25 4.49 8.85
N ARG A 279 6.38 5.21 9.58
CA ARG A 279 5.06 4.71 10.01
C ARG A 279 4.13 4.34 8.87
N THR A 280 4.08 5.14 7.81
CA THR A 280 3.20 4.83 6.68
C THR A 280 3.71 3.64 5.87
N PHE A 281 5.02 3.47 5.79
CA PHE A 281 5.64 2.30 5.16
C PHE A 281 5.46 1.04 6.02
N GLU A 282 5.67 1.14 7.33
CA GLU A 282 5.41 0.07 8.31
C GLU A 282 4.00 -0.49 8.15
N ARG A 283 2.97 0.37 8.19
CA ARG A 283 1.56 -0.04 8.07
C ARG A 283 1.26 -0.77 6.77
N ALA A 284 1.85 -0.34 5.66
CA ALA A 284 1.66 -1.03 4.39
C ALA A 284 2.24 -2.46 4.42
N LEU A 285 3.42 -2.64 5.03
CA LEU A 285 4.05 -3.95 5.19
C LEU A 285 3.31 -4.83 6.21
N GLU A 286 2.85 -4.27 7.33
CA GLU A 286 2.04 -4.99 8.32
C GLU A 286 0.72 -5.46 7.71
N GLY A 287 0.04 -4.60 6.94
CA GLY A 287 -1.18 -4.98 6.23
C GLY A 287 -0.97 -6.16 5.28
N TRP A 288 0.13 -6.15 4.53
CA TRP A 288 0.48 -7.28 3.67
C TRP A 288 0.88 -8.52 4.47
N ALA A 289 1.68 -8.39 5.52
CA ALA A 289 2.11 -9.52 6.35
C ALA A 289 0.91 -10.22 7.00
N GLN A 290 -0.04 -9.45 7.53
CA GLN A 290 -1.29 -9.97 8.09
C GLN A 290 -2.14 -10.68 7.03
N ALA A 291 -2.26 -10.10 5.83
CA ALA A 291 -2.97 -10.72 4.72
C ALA A 291 -2.31 -12.02 4.21
N SER A 292 -0.99 -12.15 4.40
CA SER A 292 -0.21 -13.30 3.91
C SER A 292 -0.03 -14.41 4.94
N SER A 293 -0.06 -14.09 6.24
CA SER A 293 0.18 -15.06 7.33
C SER A 293 -1.06 -15.82 7.76
N ASP A 294 -2.25 -15.25 7.56
CA ASP A 294 -3.52 -15.89 7.88
C ASP A 294 -4.45 -15.79 6.68
N GLN A 295 -4.88 -16.92 6.14
CA GLN A 295 -6.03 -16.95 5.23
C GLN A 295 -7.29 -16.38 5.91
N ASP A 296 -7.27 -16.20 7.24
CA ASP A 296 -8.39 -15.71 8.05
C ASP A 296 -8.18 -14.34 8.75
N ALA A 297 -6.99 -13.75 8.80
CA ALA A 297 -6.70 -12.55 9.62
C ALA A 297 -6.29 -11.28 8.84
N GLY A 298 -6.38 -11.27 7.50
CA GLY A 298 -6.02 -10.14 6.65
C GLY A 298 -7.04 -8.98 6.65
N PRO A 299 -6.87 -7.96 5.79
CA PRO A 299 -7.80 -6.84 5.63
C PRO A 299 -9.24 -7.28 5.44
N ILE A 300 -9.47 -8.44 4.83
CA ILE A 300 -10.78 -9.07 4.67
C ILE A 300 -11.39 -9.41 6.05
N THR A 301 -10.64 -10.06 6.94
CA THR A 301 -11.14 -10.42 8.28
C THR A 301 -11.41 -9.19 9.12
N LEU A 302 -10.54 -8.17 9.05
CA LEU A 302 -10.75 -6.89 9.71
C LEU A 302 -12.04 -6.22 9.19
N LEU A 303 -12.25 -6.22 7.88
CA LEU A 303 -13.46 -5.70 7.25
C LEU A 303 -14.69 -6.47 7.71
N LEU A 304 -14.67 -7.81 7.63
CA LEU A 304 -15.79 -8.64 8.07
C LEU A 304 -16.09 -8.47 9.58
N GLY A 305 -15.06 -8.27 10.39
CA GLY A 305 -15.21 -7.93 11.82
C GLY A 305 -15.89 -6.58 12.02
N ARG A 306 -15.48 -5.54 11.30
CA ARG A 306 -16.11 -4.21 11.31
C ARG A 306 -17.55 -4.27 10.80
N MET A 307 -17.82 -5.01 9.74
CA MET A 307 -19.18 -5.20 9.21
C MET A 307 -20.12 -5.85 10.24
N ARG A 308 -19.64 -6.80 11.05
CA ARG A 308 -20.42 -7.39 12.15
C ARG A 308 -20.77 -6.36 13.24
N SER A 309 -19.87 -5.43 13.52
CA SER A 309 -20.04 -4.43 14.60
C SER A 309 -20.82 -3.20 14.17
N VAL A 310 -20.63 -2.72 12.94
CA VAL A 310 -21.21 -1.44 12.46
C VAL A 310 -22.13 -1.57 11.24
N GLY A 311 -22.35 -2.78 10.73
CA GLY A 311 -23.11 -3.03 9.50
C GLY A 311 -22.27 -2.80 8.24
N LEU A 312 -22.82 -3.16 7.08
CA LEU A 312 -22.14 -3.02 5.78
C LEU A 312 -21.99 -1.56 5.34
N LEU A 313 -23.10 -0.85 5.34
CA LEU A 313 -23.22 0.57 4.96
C LEU A 313 -24.30 1.22 5.86
N PRO A 314 -24.25 2.54 6.06
CA PRO A 314 -25.34 3.26 6.76
C PRO A 314 -26.53 3.45 5.84
N ALA A 315 -27.75 3.37 6.40
CA ALA A 315 -28.97 3.69 5.65
C ALA A 315 -28.96 5.13 5.18
N MET A 316 -29.35 5.38 3.94
CA MET A 316 -29.48 6.76 3.44
C MET A 316 -30.61 7.49 4.14
N PRO A 317 -30.51 8.83 4.33
CA PRO A 317 -31.56 9.60 5.01
C PRO A 317 -32.96 9.33 4.42
N GLY A 318 -33.88 8.84 5.25
CA GLY A 318 -35.26 8.57 4.90
C GLY A 318 -35.54 7.34 4.03
N GLY A 319 -34.53 6.63 3.52
CA GLY A 319 -34.70 5.45 2.66
C GLY A 319 -35.26 4.26 3.42
N ALA A 320 -34.56 3.83 4.45
CA ALA A 320 -34.96 2.70 5.31
C ALA A 320 -36.30 2.96 6.03
N ASP A 321 -36.49 4.17 6.56
CA ASP A 321 -37.74 4.56 7.23
C ASP A 321 -38.95 4.52 6.28
N ARG A 322 -38.75 4.93 5.03
CA ARG A 322 -39.81 4.88 4.02
C ARG A 322 -40.14 3.43 3.65
N ALA A 323 -39.13 2.59 3.47
CA ALA A 323 -39.31 1.17 3.21
C ALA A 323 -40.04 0.46 4.36
N ALA A 324 -39.63 0.74 5.62
CA ALA A 324 -40.26 0.18 6.81
C ALA A 324 -41.75 0.58 6.93
N ARG A 325 -42.08 1.84 6.60
CA ARG A 325 -43.48 2.31 6.58
C ARG A 325 -44.30 1.67 5.46
N LEU A 326 -43.76 1.57 4.25
CA LEU A 326 -44.46 0.92 3.14
C LEU A 326 -44.69 -0.56 3.40
N ALA A 327 -43.76 -1.24 4.08
CA ALA A 327 -43.91 -2.65 4.46
C ALA A 327 -45.02 -2.90 5.51
N LEU A 328 -45.50 -1.86 6.19
CA LEU A 328 -46.67 -1.94 7.11
C LEU A 328 -48.02 -1.86 6.39
N LEU A 329 -48.04 -1.40 5.14
CA LEU A 329 -49.27 -1.26 4.37
C LEU A 329 -49.62 -2.61 3.74
N GLU A 330 -50.64 -3.31 4.28
CA GLU A 330 -51.08 -4.65 3.83
C GLU A 330 -51.48 -4.68 2.34
N THR A 331 -51.81 -3.56 1.75
CA THR A 331 -52.17 -3.39 0.32
C THR A 331 -50.98 -2.98 -0.55
N GLY A 332 -49.73 -3.13 -0.04
CA GLY A 332 -48.54 -2.62 -0.65
C GLY A 332 -48.22 -3.26 -2.00
N HIS A 333 -48.06 -2.44 -3.01
CA HIS A 333 -47.55 -2.84 -4.29
C HIS A 333 -46.06 -3.23 -4.15
N THR A 334 -45.76 -4.53 -4.20
CA THR A 334 -44.36 -5.07 -4.08
C THR A 334 -43.40 -4.34 -5.01
N HIS A 335 -43.89 -3.88 -6.17
CA HIS A 335 -43.09 -3.11 -7.12
C HIS A 335 -42.75 -1.68 -6.67
N GLU A 336 -43.60 -1.03 -5.86
CA GLU A 336 -43.27 0.27 -5.28
C GLU A 336 -42.26 0.10 -4.14
N LEU A 337 -42.43 -0.94 -3.32
CA LEU A 337 -41.50 -1.27 -2.25
C LEU A 337 -40.12 -1.63 -2.81
N SER A 338 -40.02 -2.44 -3.89
CA SER A 338 -38.73 -2.76 -4.51
C SER A 338 -38.01 -1.52 -5.03
N ARG A 339 -38.74 -0.55 -5.62
CA ARG A 339 -38.14 0.74 -6.05
C ARG A 339 -37.60 1.55 -4.88
N VAL A 340 -38.28 1.55 -3.74
CA VAL A 340 -37.81 2.25 -2.53
C VAL A 340 -36.59 1.55 -1.96
N VAL A 341 -36.58 0.23 -1.89
CA VAL A 341 -35.43 -0.57 -1.44
C VAL A 341 -34.21 -0.32 -2.32
N LEU A 342 -34.37 -0.33 -3.65
CA LEU A 342 -33.25 -0.07 -4.58
C LEU A 342 -32.66 1.36 -4.49
N GLN A 343 -33.40 2.31 -3.92
CA GLN A 343 -32.87 3.67 -3.70
C GLN A 343 -31.89 3.74 -2.52
N ASP A 344 -31.86 2.75 -1.65
CA ASP A 344 -30.98 2.66 -0.49
C ASP A 344 -30.07 1.42 -0.60
N PHE A 345 -28.78 1.62 -0.94
CA PHE A 345 -27.85 0.51 -1.12
C PHE A 345 -27.65 -0.33 0.14
N ALA A 346 -27.70 0.30 1.33
CA ALA A 346 -27.58 -0.45 2.57
C ALA A 346 -28.72 -1.47 2.70
N LEU A 347 -29.96 -1.04 2.42
CA LEU A 347 -31.12 -1.90 2.46
C LEU A 347 -31.13 -2.93 1.30
N ALA A 348 -30.83 -2.51 0.09
CA ALA A 348 -30.78 -3.41 -1.07
C ALA A 348 -29.78 -4.54 -0.89
N PHE A 349 -28.56 -4.21 -0.43
CA PHE A 349 -27.51 -5.20 -0.18
C PHE A 349 -27.85 -6.11 1.01
N GLU A 350 -28.48 -5.57 2.06
CA GLU A 350 -28.93 -6.38 3.19
C GLU A 350 -30.00 -7.39 2.76
N MET A 351 -30.95 -7.00 1.91
CA MET A 351 -31.95 -7.90 1.35
C MET A 351 -31.32 -9.03 0.53
N VAL A 352 -30.34 -8.69 -0.35
CA VAL A 352 -29.60 -9.68 -1.13
C VAL A 352 -28.82 -10.63 -0.22
N ARG A 353 -28.14 -10.09 0.77
CA ARG A 353 -27.40 -10.88 1.77
C ARG A 353 -28.31 -11.87 2.49
N MET A 354 -29.42 -11.40 3.05
CA MET A 354 -30.35 -12.24 3.83
C MET A 354 -30.86 -13.44 3.02
N VAL A 355 -31.30 -13.21 1.79
CA VAL A 355 -31.86 -14.26 0.95
C VAL A 355 -30.81 -15.27 0.50
N ASN A 356 -29.67 -14.79 -0.01
CA ASN A 356 -28.65 -15.69 -0.55
C ASN A 356 -27.90 -16.45 0.56
N PHE A 357 -27.64 -15.81 1.70
CA PHE A 357 -27.07 -16.49 2.86
C PHE A 357 -27.99 -17.61 3.39
N ALA A 358 -29.31 -17.35 3.49
CA ALA A 358 -30.27 -18.36 3.89
C ALA A 358 -30.33 -19.54 2.90
N GLN A 359 -30.25 -19.28 1.59
CA GLN A 359 -30.21 -20.31 0.55
C GLN A 359 -28.94 -21.15 0.60
N SER A 360 -27.79 -20.52 0.83
CA SER A 360 -26.51 -21.24 0.92
C SER A 360 -26.46 -22.17 2.14
N GLN A 361 -27.03 -21.74 3.27
CA GLN A 361 -27.16 -22.57 4.48
C GLN A 361 -28.13 -23.74 4.30
N ALA A 362 -29.18 -23.57 3.50
CA ALA A 362 -30.16 -24.63 3.22
C ALA A 362 -29.66 -25.70 2.22
N GLY A 363 -28.42 -25.57 1.72
CA GLY A 363 -27.86 -26.50 0.73
C GLY A 363 -28.49 -26.40 -0.66
N ASN A 364 -29.27 -25.36 -0.94
CA ASN A 364 -30.04 -25.16 -2.18
C ASN A 364 -29.18 -24.46 -3.27
N SER A 365 -27.93 -24.88 -3.43
CA SER A 365 -26.97 -24.30 -4.37
C SER A 365 -27.38 -24.38 -5.85
N GLY A 366 -28.49 -25.05 -6.18
CA GLY A 366 -28.94 -25.25 -7.56
C GLY A 366 -29.92 -24.22 -8.11
N SER A 367 -30.43 -23.28 -7.29
CA SER A 367 -31.48 -22.33 -7.74
C SER A 367 -30.95 -21.00 -8.26
N GLY A 368 -29.61 -20.80 -8.31
CA GLY A 368 -28.97 -19.53 -8.68
C GLY A 368 -29.21 -18.42 -7.65
N ALA A 369 -28.34 -17.42 -7.63
CA ALA A 369 -28.44 -16.31 -6.69
C ALA A 369 -29.62 -15.39 -6.99
N VAL A 370 -30.28 -14.88 -5.95
CA VAL A 370 -31.41 -13.96 -6.04
C VAL A 370 -30.89 -12.52 -6.04
N LEU A 371 -30.95 -11.87 -7.20
CA LEU A 371 -30.51 -10.48 -7.40
C LEU A 371 -31.69 -9.52 -7.67
N ALA A 372 -32.87 -10.03 -8.04
CA ALA A 372 -34.06 -9.19 -8.20
C ALA A 372 -34.68 -8.87 -6.83
N ILE A 373 -34.81 -7.61 -6.48
CA ILE A 373 -35.31 -7.16 -5.16
C ILE A 373 -36.77 -7.54 -4.95
N HIS A 374 -37.63 -7.44 -5.99
CA HIS A 374 -39.01 -7.89 -5.87
C HIS A 374 -39.11 -9.39 -5.51
N ARG A 375 -38.19 -10.22 -6.05
CA ARG A 375 -38.12 -11.64 -5.71
C ARG A 375 -37.59 -11.86 -4.27
N ALA A 376 -36.59 -11.06 -3.87
CA ALA A 376 -36.10 -11.09 -2.49
C ALA A 376 -37.22 -10.73 -1.50
N ILE A 377 -38.02 -9.69 -1.78
CA ILE A 377 -39.17 -9.29 -0.98
C ILE A 377 -40.21 -10.44 -0.89
N ALA A 378 -40.50 -11.12 -2.01
CA ALA A 378 -41.42 -12.25 -2.01
C ALA A 378 -40.94 -13.42 -1.13
N MET A 379 -39.63 -13.60 -0.99
CA MET A 379 -39.02 -14.67 -0.18
C MET A 379 -38.99 -14.35 1.31
N VAL A 380 -38.64 -13.11 1.69
CA VAL A 380 -38.53 -12.72 3.12
C VAL A 380 -39.84 -12.18 3.71
N GLY A 381 -40.79 -11.80 2.84
CA GLY A 381 -42.06 -11.16 3.24
C GLY A 381 -41.86 -9.68 3.64
N LEU A 382 -42.98 -9.01 3.89
CA LEU A 382 -42.99 -7.59 4.30
C LEU A 382 -42.34 -7.38 5.67
N ASP A 383 -42.56 -8.32 6.59
CA ASP A 383 -41.92 -8.28 7.92
C ASP A 383 -40.40 -8.41 7.84
N GLY A 384 -39.89 -9.25 6.93
CA GLY A 384 -38.47 -9.37 6.69
C GLY A 384 -37.86 -8.08 6.15
N VAL A 385 -38.53 -7.39 5.23
CA VAL A 385 -38.09 -6.05 4.74
C VAL A 385 -38.07 -5.03 5.87
N ARG A 386 -39.11 -5.03 6.72
CA ARG A 386 -39.20 -4.13 7.86
C ARG A 386 -38.09 -4.38 8.86
N GLN A 387 -37.82 -5.64 9.20
CA GLN A 387 -36.73 -6.00 10.11
C GLN A 387 -35.36 -5.60 9.52
N ALA A 388 -35.12 -5.86 8.25
CA ALA A 388 -33.91 -5.43 7.55
C ALA A 388 -33.74 -3.91 7.64
N ALA A 389 -34.78 -3.14 7.32
CA ALA A 389 -34.73 -1.67 7.36
C ALA A 389 -34.45 -1.12 8.77
N LEU A 390 -35.05 -1.72 9.81
CA LEU A 390 -34.88 -1.30 11.19
C LEU A 390 -33.52 -1.73 11.79
N SER A 391 -32.86 -2.72 11.23
CA SER A 391 -31.55 -3.20 11.66
C SER A 391 -30.40 -2.34 11.15
N LEU A 392 -30.63 -1.52 10.12
CA LEU A 392 -29.59 -0.67 9.53
C LEU A 392 -29.20 0.46 10.47
N ARG A 393 -27.91 0.80 10.45
CA ARG A 393 -27.43 2.00 11.13
C ARG A 393 -27.92 3.26 10.40
N PRO A 394 -28.39 4.28 11.14
CA PRO A 394 -28.78 5.55 10.53
C PRO A 394 -27.53 6.29 10.00
N TRP A 395 -27.76 7.09 8.97
CA TRP A 395 -26.75 8.00 8.39
C TRP A 395 -26.23 9.02 9.42
N PRO A 396 -24.95 9.39 9.42
CA PRO A 396 -23.85 8.84 8.63
C PRO A 396 -23.09 7.70 9.34
N GLY A 397 -23.62 7.13 10.40
CA GLY A 397 -22.92 6.17 11.24
C GLY A 397 -21.76 6.82 12.01
N PRO A 398 -20.56 6.19 12.06
CA PRO A 398 -19.39 6.73 12.76
C PRO A 398 -18.57 7.74 11.95
N LEU A 399 -18.99 8.10 10.72
CA LEU A 399 -18.23 8.97 9.84
C LEU A 399 -18.25 10.42 10.29
N ASN A 400 -17.13 11.13 10.12
CA ASN A 400 -17.09 12.58 10.20
C ASN A 400 -17.73 13.21 8.96
N ALA A 401 -17.93 14.54 8.96
CA ALA A 401 -18.63 15.24 7.88
C ALA A 401 -17.95 15.10 6.50
N GLU A 402 -16.62 15.13 6.44
CA GLU A 402 -15.86 14.99 5.19
C GLU A 402 -16.01 13.58 4.61
N ALA A 403 -15.81 12.55 5.43
CA ALA A 403 -15.96 11.17 5.03
C ALA A 403 -17.41 10.82 4.64
N ALA A 404 -18.39 11.38 5.36
CA ALA A 404 -19.81 11.22 5.04
C ALA A 404 -20.17 11.84 3.69
N ASN A 405 -19.67 13.04 3.39
CA ASN A 405 -19.85 13.69 2.10
C ASN A 405 -19.23 12.86 0.97
N ALA A 406 -18.00 12.38 1.15
CA ALA A 406 -17.34 11.55 0.15
C ALA A 406 -18.08 10.23 -0.10
N LEU A 407 -18.62 9.59 0.95
CA LEU A 407 -19.47 8.39 0.78
C LEU A 407 -20.77 8.73 0.05
N ASN A 408 -21.43 9.84 0.38
CA ASN A 408 -22.64 10.27 -0.29
C ASN A 408 -22.43 10.55 -1.79
N GLU A 409 -21.35 11.25 -2.15
CA GLU A 409 -20.98 11.49 -3.55
C GLU A 409 -20.75 10.17 -4.31
N LEU A 410 -20.04 9.22 -3.69
CA LEU A 410 -19.84 7.91 -4.28
C LEU A 410 -21.17 7.16 -4.46
N MET A 411 -22.06 7.15 -3.45
CA MET A 411 -23.38 6.53 -3.56
C MET A 411 -24.24 7.16 -4.66
N LEU A 412 -24.22 8.50 -4.78
CA LEU A 412 -24.93 9.22 -5.84
C LEU A 412 -24.38 8.86 -7.23
N ARG A 413 -23.06 8.75 -7.37
CA ARG A 413 -22.42 8.30 -8.59
C ARG A 413 -22.85 6.88 -8.94
N VAL A 414 -22.82 5.95 -8.00
CA VAL A 414 -23.24 4.54 -8.21
C VAL A 414 -24.74 4.47 -8.59
N LYS A 415 -25.60 5.28 -7.99
CA LYS A 415 -27.03 5.40 -8.40
C LYS A 415 -27.18 5.85 -9.86
N ARG A 416 -26.38 6.83 -10.28
CA ARG A 416 -26.39 7.29 -11.69
C ARG A 416 -25.89 6.19 -12.63
N SER A 417 -24.84 5.46 -12.26
CA SER A 417 -24.35 4.31 -13.04
C SER A 417 -25.43 3.24 -13.21
N GLY A 418 -26.13 2.88 -12.13
CA GLY A 418 -27.22 1.91 -12.17
C GLY A 418 -28.37 2.33 -13.09
N LYS A 419 -28.78 3.61 -13.03
CA LYS A 419 -29.81 4.16 -13.94
C LYS A 419 -29.34 4.17 -15.39
N LEU A 420 -28.10 4.55 -15.64
CA LEU A 420 -27.51 4.53 -16.97
C LEU A 420 -27.48 3.10 -17.53
N ALA A 421 -27.09 2.12 -16.73
CA ALA A 421 -27.10 0.72 -17.12
C ALA A 421 -28.50 0.22 -17.50
N GLN A 422 -29.53 0.60 -16.73
CA GLN A 422 -30.94 0.30 -17.07
C GLN A 422 -31.39 0.90 -18.42
N THR A 423 -30.86 2.05 -18.80
CA THR A 423 -31.15 2.70 -20.08
C THR A 423 -30.40 2.04 -21.24
N LEU A 424 -29.16 1.59 -21.00
CA LEU A 424 -28.29 0.99 -22.01
C LEU A 424 -28.47 -0.53 -22.18
N GLN A 425 -29.24 -1.19 -21.31
CA GLN A 425 -29.44 -2.63 -21.37
C GLN A 425 -30.21 -3.06 -22.63
N PRO A 426 -29.85 -4.22 -23.21
CA PRO A 426 -30.66 -4.82 -24.26
C PRO A 426 -32.04 -5.24 -23.73
N ALA A 427 -33.05 -5.34 -24.64
CA ALA A 427 -34.37 -5.81 -24.29
C ALA A 427 -34.32 -7.26 -23.72
N GLY A 428 -35.17 -7.53 -22.73
CA GLY A 428 -35.34 -8.86 -22.14
C GLY A 428 -34.61 -9.09 -20.81
N TYR A 429 -33.77 -8.17 -20.38
CA TYR A 429 -33.11 -8.26 -19.05
C TYR A 429 -33.91 -7.54 -17.97
N ASP A 430 -33.87 -8.07 -16.74
CA ASP A 430 -34.53 -7.47 -15.59
C ASP A 430 -33.80 -6.18 -15.15
N GLN A 431 -34.52 -5.07 -15.13
CA GLN A 431 -33.99 -3.76 -14.79
C GLN A 431 -33.43 -3.67 -13.35
N GLU A 432 -34.03 -4.40 -12.39
CA GLU A 432 -33.57 -4.44 -11.01
C GLU A 432 -32.24 -5.18 -10.93
N VAL A 433 -32.10 -6.30 -11.64
CA VAL A 433 -30.87 -7.10 -11.69
C VAL A 433 -29.73 -6.29 -12.31
N VAL A 434 -29.97 -5.63 -13.45
CA VAL A 434 -28.96 -4.78 -14.11
C VAL A 434 -28.50 -3.64 -13.18
N TYR A 435 -29.46 -2.97 -12.53
CA TYR A 435 -29.16 -1.91 -11.58
C TYR A 435 -28.30 -2.43 -10.42
N LEU A 436 -28.68 -3.57 -9.83
CA LEU A 436 -28.00 -4.14 -8.69
C LEU A 436 -26.58 -4.64 -9.02
N ILE A 437 -26.39 -5.31 -10.16
CA ILE A 437 -25.06 -5.73 -10.63
C ILE A 437 -24.15 -4.51 -10.81
N THR A 438 -24.68 -3.44 -11.42
CA THR A 438 -23.92 -2.19 -11.60
C THR A 438 -23.51 -1.57 -10.27
N ALA A 439 -24.39 -1.61 -9.27
CA ALA A 439 -24.09 -1.15 -7.92
C ALA A 439 -23.04 -2.05 -7.21
N LEU A 440 -23.19 -3.37 -7.34
CA LEU A 440 -22.27 -4.34 -6.75
C LEU A 440 -20.87 -4.27 -7.35
N GLN A 441 -20.69 -3.85 -8.60
CA GLN A 441 -19.37 -3.55 -9.18
C GLN A 441 -18.62 -2.44 -8.45
N ASN A 442 -19.30 -1.66 -7.62
CA ASN A 442 -18.71 -0.62 -6.79
C ASN A 442 -18.69 -0.98 -5.29
N LEU A 443 -19.07 -2.22 -4.93
CA LEU A 443 -19.19 -2.65 -3.53
C LEU A 443 -17.88 -2.45 -2.77
N GLY A 444 -16.75 -2.85 -3.35
CA GLY A 444 -15.44 -2.67 -2.73
C GLY A 444 -15.16 -1.20 -2.37
N TRP A 445 -15.41 -0.27 -3.30
CA TRP A 445 -15.25 1.16 -3.06
C TRP A 445 -16.19 1.72 -1.99
N LEU A 446 -17.46 1.31 -1.99
CA LEU A 446 -18.44 1.72 -0.98
C LEU A 446 -18.02 1.26 0.41
N VAL A 447 -17.57 0.02 0.52
CA VAL A 447 -17.14 -0.57 1.78
C VAL A 447 -15.84 0.05 2.28
N VAL A 448 -14.86 0.26 1.41
CA VAL A 448 -13.60 0.92 1.77
C VAL A 448 -13.86 2.37 2.18
N GLN A 449 -14.72 3.11 1.48
CA GLN A 449 -15.06 4.48 1.85
C GLN A 449 -15.75 4.58 3.22
N TYR A 450 -16.57 3.58 3.61
CA TYR A 450 -17.26 3.57 4.88
C TYR A 450 -16.41 3.08 6.04
N HIS A 451 -15.67 1.97 5.84
CA HIS A 451 -14.90 1.33 6.91
C HIS A 451 -13.47 1.84 7.06
N PHE A 452 -12.90 2.41 5.99
CA PHE A 452 -11.51 2.87 5.89
C PHE A 452 -11.45 4.25 5.20
N PRO A 453 -12.13 5.29 5.76
CA PRO A 453 -12.27 6.59 5.08
C PRO A 453 -10.94 7.31 4.84
N ASP A 454 -9.98 7.20 5.77
CA ASP A 454 -8.67 7.84 5.66
C ASP A 454 -7.82 7.16 4.57
N GLU A 455 -7.85 5.83 4.53
CA GLU A 455 -7.22 5.03 3.50
C GLU A 455 -7.85 5.29 2.12
N ALA A 456 -9.20 5.38 2.05
CA ALA A 456 -9.91 5.73 0.83
C ALA A 456 -9.48 7.11 0.30
N ALA A 457 -9.32 8.09 1.18
CA ALA A 457 -8.83 9.42 0.82
C ALA A 457 -7.39 9.38 0.31
N GLN A 458 -6.53 8.56 0.92
CA GLN A 458 -5.15 8.38 0.50
C GLN A 458 -5.07 7.69 -0.87
N ILE A 459 -5.86 6.64 -1.12
CA ILE A 459 -5.94 5.96 -2.41
C ILE A 459 -6.33 6.95 -3.50
N ARG A 460 -7.40 7.75 -3.29
CA ARG A 460 -7.83 8.77 -4.26
C ARG A 460 -6.73 9.79 -4.58
N ARG A 461 -5.96 10.23 -3.57
CA ARG A 461 -4.83 11.15 -3.81
C ARG A 461 -3.74 10.53 -4.69
N LEU A 462 -3.43 9.25 -4.47
CA LEU A 462 -2.44 8.53 -5.29
C LEU A 462 -2.90 8.34 -6.73
N MET A 463 -4.20 8.24 -6.97
CA MET A 463 -4.78 8.10 -8.31
C MET A 463 -4.86 9.43 -9.08
N GLN A 464 -4.77 10.58 -8.41
CA GLN A 464 -4.86 11.87 -9.08
C GLN A 464 -3.63 12.15 -9.96
N PRO A 465 -3.84 12.60 -11.20
CA PRO A 465 -2.74 13.07 -12.04
C PRO A 465 -2.09 14.30 -11.43
N VAL A 466 -0.84 14.53 -11.77
CA VAL A 466 -0.05 15.67 -11.29
C VAL A 466 0.32 16.55 -12.44
N ALA A 467 0.07 17.83 -12.26
CA ALA A 467 0.53 18.84 -13.20
C ALA A 467 2.05 18.77 -13.36
N SER A 468 2.51 18.68 -14.61
CA SER A 468 3.92 18.77 -14.92
C SER A 468 4.47 20.14 -14.48
N GLN A 469 5.67 20.14 -13.92
CA GLN A 469 6.34 21.40 -13.54
C GLN A 469 6.83 22.19 -14.78
N LYS A 470 6.83 21.57 -15.97
CA LYS A 470 7.22 22.20 -17.22
C LYS A 470 5.98 22.43 -18.09
N PRO A 471 5.80 23.63 -18.67
CA PRO A 471 4.59 23.99 -19.44
C PRO A 471 4.29 23.10 -20.65
N ASP A 472 5.31 22.46 -21.23
CA ASP A 472 5.21 21.68 -22.47
C ASP A 472 5.21 20.14 -22.25
N GLU A 473 5.31 19.67 -21.00
CA GLU A 473 5.24 18.24 -20.69
C GLU A 473 3.82 17.87 -20.26
N PRO A 474 3.29 16.70 -20.69
CA PRO A 474 1.99 16.24 -20.26
C PRO A 474 1.99 15.96 -18.74
N ASP A 475 0.84 16.13 -18.11
CA ASP A 475 0.63 15.80 -16.71
C ASP A 475 1.03 14.34 -16.43
N GLU A 476 1.74 14.11 -15.33
CA GLU A 476 2.10 12.77 -14.93
C GLU A 476 0.85 12.00 -14.48
N GLN A 477 0.66 10.80 -15.03
CA GLN A 477 -0.49 9.97 -14.65
C GLN A 477 -0.38 9.52 -13.20
N GLY A 478 -1.51 9.57 -12.47
CA GLY A 478 -1.63 8.97 -11.15
C GLY A 478 -1.50 7.44 -11.20
N MET A 479 -1.44 6.82 -10.03
CA MET A 479 -1.44 5.36 -9.92
C MET A 479 -2.78 4.78 -10.40
N THR A 480 -2.76 3.53 -10.87
CA THR A 480 -3.99 2.77 -11.08
C THR A 480 -4.70 2.54 -9.74
N ALA A 481 -6.01 2.31 -9.77
CA ALA A 481 -6.79 2.00 -8.56
C ALA A 481 -6.22 0.76 -7.83
N GLU A 482 -5.89 -0.28 -8.58
CA GLU A 482 -5.25 -1.50 -8.07
C GLU A 482 -3.91 -1.19 -7.39
N GLY A 483 -3.00 -0.51 -8.07
CA GLY A 483 -1.68 -0.16 -7.50
C GLY A 483 -1.79 0.73 -6.26
N ALA A 484 -2.73 1.70 -6.26
CA ALA A 484 -2.96 2.58 -5.11
C ALA A 484 -3.57 1.83 -3.92
N SER A 485 -4.52 0.93 -4.16
CA SER A 485 -5.14 0.13 -3.09
C SER A 485 -4.16 -0.86 -2.47
N PHE A 486 -3.37 -1.56 -3.28
CA PHE A 486 -2.29 -2.40 -2.75
C PHE A 486 -1.29 -1.62 -1.91
N ALA A 487 -0.91 -0.42 -2.37
CA ALA A 487 0.05 0.40 -1.65
C ALA A 487 -0.47 0.93 -0.30
N VAL A 488 -1.79 1.07 -0.12
CA VAL A 488 -2.39 1.64 1.10
C VAL A 488 -2.99 0.57 2.00
N LEU A 489 -3.72 -0.40 1.42
CA LEU A 489 -4.46 -1.43 2.16
C LEU A 489 -3.75 -2.79 2.16
N GLY A 490 -2.75 -2.99 1.30
CA GLY A 490 -2.13 -4.31 1.09
C GLY A 490 -3.00 -5.29 0.29
N ILE A 491 -4.16 -4.85 -0.21
CA ILE A 491 -5.09 -5.66 -1.00
C ILE A 491 -5.81 -4.78 -2.03
N ASP A 492 -6.25 -5.39 -3.13
CA ASP A 492 -7.09 -4.74 -4.12
C ASP A 492 -8.53 -4.54 -3.59
N ILE A 493 -9.12 -3.38 -3.94
CA ILE A 493 -10.50 -3.03 -3.54
C ILE A 493 -11.53 -3.99 -4.14
N ASP A 494 -11.33 -4.45 -5.38
CA ASP A 494 -12.23 -5.40 -6.02
C ASP A 494 -12.17 -6.77 -5.33
N ALA A 495 -10.99 -7.17 -4.83
CA ALA A 495 -10.84 -8.37 -4.03
C ALA A 495 -11.59 -8.28 -2.68
N LEU A 496 -11.59 -7.10 -2.03
CA LEU A 496 -12.41 -6.87 -0.83
C LEU A 496 -13.91 -7.00 -1.14
N GLY A 497 -14.38 -6.40 -2.22
CA GLY A 497 -15.77 -6.54 -2.66
C GLY A 497 -16.17 -7.99 -2.93
N SER A 498 -15.29 -8.73 -3.63
CA SER A 498 -15.49 -10.17 -3.91
C SER A 498 -15.56 -11.01 -2.64
N ALA A 499 -14.70 -10.74 -1.65
CA ALA A 499 -14.73 -11.44 -0.36
C ALA A 499 -16.04 -11.20 0.41
N VAL A 500 -16.58 -9.97 0.39
CA VAL A 500 -17.89 -9.66 0.98
C VAL A 500 -19.00 -10.45 0.30
N MET A 501 -19.01 -10.50 -1.02
CA MET A 501 -20.03 -11.25 -1.79
C MET A 501 -19.93 -12.75 -1.55
N HIS A 502 -18.73 -13.30 -1.49
CA HIS A 502 -18.51 -14.70 -1.13
C HIS A 502 -19.05 -15.01 0.28
N HIS A 503 -18.81 -14.11 1.24
CA HIS A 503 -19.36 -14.25 2.60
C HIS A 503 -20.91 -14.20 2.64
N TRP A 504 -21.56 -13.60 1.64
CA TRP A 504 -23.02 -13.61 1.50
C TRP A 504 -23.56 -14.88 0.82
N GLY A 505 -22.70 -15.80 0.39
CA GLY A 505 -23.08 -17.02 -0.32
C GLY A 505 -23.43 -16.78 -1.80
N LEU A 506 -22.94 -15.69 -2.40
CA LEU A 506 -23.09 -15.45 -3.84
C LEU A 506 -22.13 -16.35 -4.62
N ASP A 507 -22.64 -17.02 -5.64
CA ASP A 507 -21.92 -17.98 -6.45
C ASP A 507 -20.90 -17.32 -7.40
N ASP A 508 -20.03 -18.15 -8.02
CA ASP A 508 -18.99 -17.70 -8.94
C ASP A 508 -19.57 -16.99 -10.17
N GLY A 509 -20.80 -17.33 -10.60
CA GLY A 509 -21.48 -16.67 -11.71
C GLY A 509 -21.79 -15.22 -11.40
N VAL A 510 -22.30 -14.92 -10.19
CA VAL A 510 -22.52 -13.55 -9.73
C VAL A 510 -21.20 -12.81 -9.54
N GLN A 511 -20.20 -13.45 -8.96
CA GLN A 511 -18.88 -12.84 -8.80
C GLN A 511 -18.26 -12.48 -10.15
N HIS A 512 -18.49 -13.29 -11.20
CA HIS A 512 -18.05 -12.96 -12.55
C HIS A 512 -18.82 -11.76 -13.13
N MET A 513 -20.15 -11.69 -12.94
CA MET A 513 -20.97 -10.54 -13.39
C MET A 513 -20.55 -9.22 -12.73
N VAL A 514 -20.18 -9.27 -11.48
CA VAL A 514 -19.81 -8.10 -10.69
C VAL A 514 -18.37 -7.65 -10.95
N ARG A 515 -17.50 -8.51 -11.45
CA ARG A 515 -16.13 -8.11 -11.80
C ARG A 515 -16.13 -7.18 -13.02
N ARG A 516 -15.62 -5.95 -12.87
CA ARG A 516 -15.51 -5.01 -13.99
C ARG A 516 -14.70 -5.59 -15.16
N ALA A 517 -15.02 -5.13 -16.37
CA ALA A 517 -14.19 -5.41 -17.53
C ALA A 517 -12.80 -4.76 -17.35
N PRO A 518 -11.68 -5.45 -17.72
CA PRO A 518 -10.33 -4.90 -17.56
C PRO A 518 -10.22 -3.53 -18.25
N PRO A 519 -9.54 -2.53 -17.68
CA PRO A 519 -9.47 -1.18 -18.25
C PRO A 519 -8.78 -1.14 -19.63
N THR A 520 -7.91 -2.11 -19.89
CA THR A 520 -7.15 -2.25 -21.15
C THR A 520 -7.51 -3.57 -21.84
N GLY A 521 -7.57 -3.54 -23.16
CA GLY A 521 -7.85 -4.70 -23.99
C GLY A 521 -9.19 -4.64 -24.74
N PRO A 522 -9.35 -5.48 -25.78
CA PRO A 522 -10.58 -5.54 -26.57
C PRO A 522 -11.72 -6.17 -25.76
N ILE A 523 -12.92 -5.63 -25.93
CA ILE A 523 -14.16 -6.25 -25.44
C ILE A 523 -14.66 -7.22 -26.50
N HIS A 524 -14.81 -8.49 -26.13
CA HIS A 524 -15.41 -9.50 -26.99
C HIS A 524 -16.92 -9.45 -26.94
N THR A 525 -17.57 -9.86 -28.01
CA THR A 525 -19.04 -10.01 -28.05
C THR A 525 -19.45 -11.01 -26.96
N PRO A 526 -20.41 -10.67 -26.09
CA PRO A 526 -20.86 -11.55 -25.01
C PRO A 526 -21.44 -12.85 -25.57
N THR A 527 -21.08 -13.97 -24.97
CA THR A 527 -21.54 -15.32 -25.36
C THR A 527 -22.59 -15.87 -24.39
N SER A 528 -22.80 -15.20 -23.27
CA SER A 528 -23.74 -15.58 -22.22
C SER A 528 -24.46 -14.35 -21.64
N ASP A 529 -25.61 -14.60 -20.96
CA ASP A 529 -26.31 -13.55 -20.21
C ASP A 529 -25.45 -12.95 -19.10
N VAL A 530 -24.61 -13.75 -18.48
CA VAL A 530 -23.65 -13.36 -17.46
C VAL A 530 -22.66 -12.33 -18.00
N ASP A 531 -22.10 -12.60 -19.19
CA ASP A 531 -21.17 -11.66 -19.85
C ASP A 531 -21.89 -10.37 -20.28
N MET A 532 -23.13 -10.50 -20.81
CA MET A 532 -23.94 -9.35 -21.21
C MET A 532 -24.18 -8.41 -20.03
N LEU A 533 -24.65 -8.93 -18.90
CA LEU A 533 -24.91 -8.17 -17.69
C LEU A 533 -23.65 -7.50 -17.15
N ARG A 534 -22.54 -8.24 -17.14
CA ARG A 534 -21.21 -7.73 -16.76
C ARG A 534 -20.79 -6.54 -17.63
N LEU A 535 -20.93 -6.67 -18.96
CA LEU A 535 -20.48 -5.64 -19.90
C LEU A 535 -21.36 -4.38 -19.85
N VAL A 536 -22.69 -4.53 -19.71
CA VAL A 536 -23.61 -3.40 -19.53
C VAL A 536 -23.27 -2.62 -18.27
N ALA A 537 -23.08 -3.31 -17.15
CA ALA A 537 -22.69 -2.71 -15.87
C ALA A 537 -21.33 -2.01 -15.95
N SER A 538 -20.33 -2.66 -16.57
CA SER A 538 -18.99 -2.08 -16.75
C SER A 538 -19.02 -0.85 -17.65
N CYS A 539 -19.77 -0.90 -18.77
CA CYS A 539 -19.94 0.24 -19.67
C CYS A 539 -20.52 1.45 -18.93
N ALA A 540 -21.61 1.26 -18.17
CA ALA A 540 -22.24 2.34 -17.42
C ALA A 540 -21.30 2.96 -16.36
N ASN A 541 -20.51 2.13 -15.66
CA ASN A 541 -19.53 2.60 -14.71
C ASN A 541 -18.39 3.36 -15.39
N ASP A 542 -17.85 2.84 -16.52
CA ASP A 542 -16.77 3.49 -17.28
C ASP A 542 -17.22 4.83 -17.89
N VAL A 543 -18.49 4.93 -18.33
CA VAL A 543 -19.08 6.20 -18.81
C VAL A 543 -19.10 7.24 -17.68
N LEU A 544 -19.57 6.87 -16.49
CA LEU A 544 -19.60 7.81 -15.36
C LEU A 544 -18.18 8.18 -14.87
N ASP A 545 -17.21 7.28 -14.95
CA ASP A 545 -15.80 7.59 -14.71
C ASP A 545 -15.25 8.59 -15.74
N ALA A 546 -15.59 8.40 -17.01
CA ALA A 546 -15.20 9.31 -18.10
C ALA A 546 -15.83 10.70 -17.95
N VAL A 547 -17.10 10.78 -17.55
CA VAL A 547 -17.81 12.06 -17.33
C VAL A 547 -17.25 12.82 -16.12
N ALA A 548 -16.71 12.13 -15.14
CA ALA A 548 -16.10 12.76 -13.94
C ALA A 548 -14.73 13.40 -14.22
N LEU A 549 -14.13 13.17 -15.38
CA LEU A 549 -12.87 13.80 -15.80
C LEU A 549 -13.05 15.30 -16.08
N PRO A 550 -11.96 16.09 -16.07
CA PRO A 550 -12.01 17.49 -16.49
C PRO A 550 -12.64 17.66 -17.87
N PRO A 551 -13.40 18.73 -18.15
CA PRO A 551 -14.21 18.87 -19.39
C PRO A 551 -13.44 18.62 -20.70
N ARG A 552 -12.16 19.01 -20.76
CA ARG A 552 -11.30 18.78 -21.93
C ARG A 552 -10.99 17.29 -22.17
N GLN A 553 -11.01 16.48 -21.13
CA GLN A 553 -10.70 15.03 -21.17
C GLN A 553 -11.96 14.18 -21.21
N ALA A 554 -13.09 14.66 -20.67
CA ALA A 554 -14.34 13.92 -20.55
C ALA A 554 -14.90 13.50 -21.92
N VAL A 555 -14.99 14.42 -22.88
CA VAL A 555 -15.56 14.13 -24.22
C VAL A 555 -14.76 13.04 -24.96
N PRO A 556 -13.41 13.13 -25.09
CA PRO A 556 -12.62 12.06 -25.69
C PRO A 556 -12.70 10.74 -24.90
N ALA A 557 -12.84 10.79 -23.57
CA ALA A 557 -12.96 9.59 -22.74
C ALA A 557 -14.30 8.87 -22.99
N VAL A 558 -15.41 9.59 -23.04
CA VAL A 558 -16.72 9.01 -23.37
C VAL A 558 -16.72 8.42 -24.79
N GLN A 559 -16.08 9.08 -25.76
CA GLN A 559 -15.92 8.53 -27.12
C GLN A 559 -15.13 7.21 -27.11
N ARG A 560 -14.06 7.11 -26.33
CA ARG A 560 -13.30 5.86 -26.18
C ARG A 560 -14.14 4.74 -25.56
N VAL A 561 -14.97 5.04 -24.55
CA VAL A 561 -15.89 4.07 -23.96
C VAL A 561 -16.92 3.61 -25.01
N ALA A 562 -17.53 4.53 -25.76
CA ALA A 562 -18.47 4.20 -26.84
C ALA A 562 -17.83 3.29 -27.91
N GLN A 563 -16.60 3.57 -28.34
CA GLN A 563 -15.88 2.73 -29.29
C GLN A 563 -15.56 1.35 -28.70
N ARG A 564 -15.21 1.29 -27.42
CA ARG A 564 -14.82 0.05 -26.75
C ARG A 564 -15.98 -0.92 -26.58
N TYR A 565 -17.14 -0.44 -26.13
CA TYR A 565 -18.32 -1.26 -25.85
C TYR A 565 -19.33 -1.32 -27.01
N GLY A 566 -19.26 -0.38 -27.94
CA GLY A 566 -20.26 -0.21 -28.98
C GLY A 566 -20.57 -1.46 -29.79
N ARG A 567 -19.52 -2.21 -30.19
CA ARG A 567 -19.66 -3.45 -30.95
C ARG A 567 -20.28 -4.59 -30.13
N ALA A 568 -19.88 -4.71 -28.87
CA ALA A 568 -20.29 -5.79 -27.98
C ALA A 568 -21.74 -5.62 -27.50
N LEU A 569 -22.15 -4.39 -27.21
CA LEU A 569 -23.46 -4.07 -26.67
C LEU A 569 -24.43 -3.51 -27.74
N ASN A 570 -23.96 -3.33 -28.98
CA ASN A 570 -24.71 -2.69 -30.07
C ASN A 570 -25.24 -1.30 -29.69
N ILE A 571 -24.42 -0.47 -29.07
CA ILE A 571 -24.72 0.89 -28.64
C ILE A 571 -23.84 1.90 -29.39
N THR A 572 -24.36 3.10 -29.60
CA THR A 572 -23.66 4.22 -30.25
C THR A 572 -23.30 5.29 -29.24
N LEU A 573 -22.40 6.21 -29.61
CA LEU A 573 -22.09 7.40 -28.80
C LEU A 573 -23.37 8.22 -28.52
N LYS A 574 -24.30 8.28 -29.48
CA LYS A 574 -25.55 9.00 -29.32
C LYS A 574 -26.44 8.35 -28.24
N ASP A 575 -26.54 7.03 -28.21
CA ASP A 575 -27.29 6.31 -27.17
C ASP A 575 -26.76 6.61 -25.77
N ILE A 576 -25.44 6.67 -25.63
CA ILE A 576 -24.79 7.06 -24.35
C ILE A 576 -25.10 8.52 -24.00
N GLN A 577 -25.03 9.43 -24.96
CA GLN A 577 -25.33 10.85 -24.75
C GLN A 577 -26.79 11.09 -24.38
N ASP A 578 -27.72 10.42 -25.07
CA ASP A 578 -29.15 10.50 -24.78
C ASP A 578 -29.46 9.91 -23.39
N ALA A 579 -28.82 8.81 -23.02
CA ALA A 579 -28.96 8.19 -21.69
C ALA A 579 -28.36 9.02 -20.53
N LEU A 580 -27.40 9.90 -20.80
CA LEU A 580 -26.85 10.84 -19.83
C LEU A 580 -27.73 12.07 -19.58
N GLN A 581 -28.69 12.36 -20.49
CA GLN A 581 -29.62 13.47 -20.31
C GLN A 581 -30.65 13.13 -19.23
N PRO A 582 -31.08 14.09 -18.41
CA PRO A 582 -32.18 13.85 -17.48
C PRO A 582 -33.44 13.52 -18.28
N PRO A 583 -34.27 12.56 -17.85
CA PRO A 583 -35.53 12.25 -18.53
C PRO A 583 -36.37 13.54 -18.65
N PRO A 584 -37.03 13.77 -19.78
CA PRO A 584 -37.89 14.93 -19.96
C PRO A 584 -38.91 14.99 -18.82
N ALA A 585 -39.04 16.15 -18.19
CA ALA A 585 -40.01 16.36 -17.12
C ALA A 585 -41.39 15.89 -17.60
N LYS A 586 -41.98 14.91 -16.93
CA LYS A 586 -43.36 14.52 -17.23
C LYS A 586 -44.22 15.77 -17.06
N PRO A 587 -45.05 16.13 -18.06
CA PRO A 587 -45.97 17.23 -17.88
C PRO A 587 -46.86 16.92 -16.67
N GLU A 588 -46.88 17.83 -15.70
CA GLU A 588 -47.85 17.77 -14.61
C GLU A 588 -49.23 17.63 -15.23
N ARG A 589 -49.92 16.53 -15.00
CA ARG A 589 -51.35 16.45 -15.26
C ARG A 589 -51.98 17.49 -14.32
N VAL A 590 -52.31 18.60 -14.87
CA VAL A 590 -53.28 19.54 -14.27
C VAL A 590 -54.61 18.78 -14.30
N ASP A 591 -54.96 18.15 -13.17
CA ASP A 591 -56.28 17.63 -12.95
C ASP A 591 -57.22 18.83 -12.89
N ALA A 592 -58.11 18.91 -13.90
CA ALA A 592 -59.23 19.86 -13.97
C ALA A 592 -60.41 19.35 -13.16
#